data_d96d65155a261fb5be3e23c79fd9293c
#
_entry.id   d96d65155a261fb5be3e23c79fd9293c
#
_cell.length_a   1.000
_cell.length_b   1.000
_cell.length_c   1.000
_cell.angle_alpha   90.00
_cell.angle_beta   90.00
_cell.angle_gamma   90.00
#
_symmetry.space_group_name_H-M   'P 1'
#
loop_
_entity.id
_entity.type
_entity.pdbx_description
1 polymer ?
#
loop_
_entity_poly.entity_id
_entity_poly.type
_entity_poly.pdbx_seq_one_letter_code
_entity_poly.pdbx_strand_id
1 'polypeptide(L)'
;MTCSNPAQTVARSVDGQRAAELLQSVRDHDLPPCLRSLVAEYQTFEGARPLFIWQWVHRLAPKNAMPVVGDDHRETVATNKTILVLFVTILDDLVEKRQDYATFDAISRLVRLRADDADPMPTETFRSDVDGEYVAFARTVWTTLLDRLEDAPRYDRYASLFRFDVRQILTAIEYTTVVIDSPELATRADLDRYETHNMGMYSYLDIDLMYADGDHAGSLSLLRDAVDAGQRMARIGNWLSTWERELREGDVSSGIVVTALERGLVGPEELPDPDGSADVSVAADRLIDRIVEHDLESELLDEWNGEYRRLCTLSERSDAVDLGPFVEGTKDVLRYHLASRGFK
;
A
#
# COMPACT_ATOMS: atom_id res chain seq x y z
N MET A 1 4.06 26.56 16.15
CA MET A 1 3.29 26.73 14.90
C MET A 1 1.94 26.09 15.12
N THR A 2 0.84 26.83 14.95
CA THR A 2 -0.51 26.29 15.02
C THR A 2 -0.65 25.29 13.88
N CYS A 3 -0.70 24.00 14.18
CA CYS A 3 -1.05 22.94 13.21
C CYS A 3 -2.51 23.12 12.81
N SER A 4 -2.76 24.05 11.91
CA SER A 4 -4.02 24.15 11.20
C SER A 4 -4.15 22.94 10.27
N ASN A 5 -5.27 22.25 10.28
CA ASN A 5 -5.68 21.07 9.51
C ASN A 5 -4.96 20.93 8.15
N PRO A 6 -3.75 20.33 8.09
CA PRO A 6 -2.97 20.30 6.86
C PRO A 6 -3.63 19.44 5.77
N ALA A 7 -4.40 18.40 6.14
CA ALA A 7 -5.11 17.57 5.18
C ALA A 7 -6.13 18.38 4.37
N GLN A 8 -6.96 19.20 5.03
CA GLN A 8 -7.93 20.07 4.33
C GLN A 8 -7.23 21.14 3.49
N THR A 9 -6.06 21.62 3.93
CA THR A 9 -5.26 22.55 3.13
C THR A 9 -4.71 21.88 1.88
N VAL A 10 -4.21 20.64 1.99
CA VAL A 10 -3.78 19.85 0.85
C VAL A 10 -4.96 19.58 -0.08
N ALA A 11 -6.12 19.14 0.44
CA ALA A 11 -7.30 18.85 -0.36
C ALA A 11 -7.76 20.08 -1.18
N ARG A 12 -7.81 21.27 -0.57
CA ARG A 12 -8.15 22.52 -1.26
C ARG A 12 -7.12 22.97 -2.29
N SER A 13 -5.87 22.52 -2.16
CA SER A 13 -4.78 22.87 -3.10
C SER A 13 -4.77 22.01 -4.36
N VAL A 14 -5.56 20.92 -4.40
CA VAL A 14 -5.68 20.01 -5.54
C VAL A 14 -6.94 20.37 -6.32
N ASP A 15 -6.88 21.50 -7.06
CA ASP A 15 -7.89 21.79 -8.07
C ASP A 15 -7.63 21.00 -9.36
N GLY A 16 -8.55 21.11 -10.32
CA GLY A 16 -8.46 20.38 -11.58
C GLY A 16 -7.19 20.64 -12.38
N GLN A 17 -6.65 21.87 -12.36
CA GLN A 17 -5.40 22.21 -13.04
C GLN A 17 -4.21 21.56 -12.32
N ARG A 18 -4.16 21.68 -11.01
CA ARG A 18 -3.08 21.09 -10.19
C ARG A 18 -3.10 19.57 -10.25
N ALA A 19 -4.28 18.96 -10.22
CA ALA A 19 -4.41 17.51 -10.43
C ALA A 19 -3.85 17.09 -11.78
N ALA A 20 -4.21 17.78 -12.86
CA ALA A 20 -3.69 17.48 -14.21
C ALA A 20 -2.16 17.61 -14.29
N GLU A 21 -1.57 18.65 -13.69
CA GLU A 21 -0.10 18.82 -13.61
C GLU A 21 0.58 17.66 -12.88
N LEU A 22 0.03 17.24 -11.72
CA LEU A 22 0.55 16.15 -10.92
C LEU A 22 0.45 14.81 -11.68
N LEU A 23 -0.69 14.52 -12.29
CA LEU A 23 -0.89 13.32 -13.11
C LEU A 23 0.03 13.30 -14.33
N GLN A 24 0.25 14.44 -15.00
CA GLN A 24 1.20 14.53 -16.09
C GLN A 24 2.62 14.24 -15.61
N SER A 25 3.00 14.78 -14.46
CA SER A 25 4.32 14.54 -13.87
C SER A 25 4.56 13.06 -13.50
N VAL A 26 3.49 12.29 -13.25
CA VAL A 26 3.57 10.83 -13.07
C VAL A 26 3.77 10.15 -14.41
N ARG A 27 2.98 10.51 -15.44
CA ARG A 27 3.09 9.91 -16.79
C ARG A 27 4.45 10.15 -17.44
N ASP A 28 5.07 11.30 -17.15
CA ASP A 28 6.39 11.66 -17.66
C ASP A 28 7.55 11.02 -16.87
N HIS A 29 7.23 10.26 -15.80
CA HIS A 29 8.23 9.62 -14.95
C HIS A 29 8.70 8.29 -15.56
N ASP A 30 9.99 8.22 -15.91
CA ASP A 30 10.60 7.01 -16.43
C ASP A 30 10.90 5.99 -15.32
N LEU A 31 10.60 4.73 -15.59
CA LEU A 31 10.99 3.62 -14.71
C LEU A 31 12.41 3.14 -15.04
N PRO A 32 13.20 2.73 -14.03
CA PRO A 32 14.48 2.04 -14.27
C PRO A 32 14.31 0.77 -15.13
N PRO A 33 15.34 0.36 -15.88
CA PRO A 33 15.24 -0.77 -16.82
C PRO A 33 14.74 -2.06 -16.17
N CYS A 34 15.21 -2.40 -14.96
CA CYS A 34 14.76 -3.60 -14.23
C CYS A 34 13.27 -3.56 -13.90
N LEU A 35 12.73 -2.41 -13.45
CA LEU A 35 11.30 -2.24 -13.20
C LEU A 35 10.49 -2.31 -14.49
N ARG A 36 10.96 -1.69 -15.58
CA ARG A 36 10.27 -1.76 -16.87
C ARG A 36 10.08 -3.19 -17.35
N SER A 37 11.10 -4.04 -17.17
CA SER A 37 11.02 -5.45 -17.56
C SER A 37 9.99 -6.21 -16.73
N LEU A 38 10.01 -6.07 -15.40
CA LEU A 38 9.05 -6.72 -14.51
C LEU A 38 7.62 -6.23 -14.76
N VAL A 39 7.44 -4.92 -14.95
CA VAL A 39 6.12 -4.33 -15.22
C VAL A 39 5.59 -4.78 -16.60
N ALA A 40 6.45 -4.86 -17.62
CA ALA A 40 6.05 -5.35 -18.94
C ALA A 40 5.60 -6.82 -18.90
N GLU A 41 6.28 -7.66 -18.13
CA GLU A 41 5.87 -9.04 -17.91
C GLU A 41 4.55 -9.11 -17.12
N TYR A 42 4.43 -8.35 -16.01
CA TYR A 42 3.17 -8.26 -15.26
C TYR A 42 1.98 -7.87 -16.14
N GLN A 43 2.17 -6.93 -17.06
CA GLN A 43 1.11 -6.46 -17.97
C GLN A 43 0.66 -7.51 -18.99
N THR A 44 1.31 -8.67 -19.08
CA THR A 44 0.81 -9.79 -19.91
C THR A 44 -0.31 -10.58 -19.23
N PHE A 45 -0.49 -10.43 -17.92
CA PHE A 45 -1.56 -11.10 -17.18
C PHE A 45 -2.88 -10.35 -17.31
N GLU A 46 -3.98 -11.09 -17.34
CA GLU A 46 -5.32 -10.52 -17.39
C GLU A 46 -5.62 -9.72 -16.12
N GLY A 47 -6.22 -8.54 -16.25
CA GLY A 47 -6.56 -7.66 -15.13
C GLY A 47 -5.37 -6.90 -14.54
N ALA A 48 -4.19 -6.97 -15.17
CA ALA A 48 -3.00 -6.25 -14.71
C ALA A 48 -3.23 -4.73 -14.62
N ARG A 49 -2.70 -4.13 -13.58
CA ARG A 49 -2.80 -2.66 -13.36
C ARG A 49 -1.99 -1.91 -14.42
N PRO A 50 -2.44 -0.71 -14.85
CA PRO A 50 -1.79 0.05 -15.92
C PRO A 50 -0.39 0.56 -15.50
N LEU A 51 0.48 0.85 -16.50
CA LEU A 51 1.83 1.41 -16.31
C LEU A 51 1.84 2.63 -15.38
N PHE A 52 0.80 3.47 -15.44
CA PHE A 52 0.65 4.65 -14.60
C PHE A 52 0.83 4.36 -13.11
N ILE A 53 0.32 3.23 -12.59
CA ILE A 53 0.44 2.85 -11.17
C ILE A 53 1.91 2.69 -10.78
N TRP A 54 2.72 2.06 -11.61
CA TRP A 54 4.14 1.82 -11.36
C TRP A 54 4.97 3.09 -11.44
N GLN A 55 4.63 3.97 -12.37
CA GLN A 55 5.21 5.31 -12.46
C GLN A 55 4.86 6.13 -11.21
N TRP A 56 3.61 6.05 -10.75
CA TRP A 56 3.11 6.71 -9.53
C TRP A 56 3.86 6.21 -8.29
N VAL A 57 3.95 4.90 -8.09
CA VAL A 57 4.64 4.28 -6.94
C VAL A 57 6.12 4.67 -6.92
N HIS A 58 6.82 4.49 -8.05
CA HIS A 58 8.26 4.78 -8.13
C HIS A 58 8.56 6.27 -7.91
N ARG A 59 7.74 7.15 -8.47
CA ARG A 59 7.88 8.60 -8.29
C ARG A 59 7.70 9.03 -6.84
N LEU A 60 6.83 8.36 -6.09
CA LEU A 60 6.54 8.70 -4.70
C LEU A 60 7.41 7.94 -3.69
N ALA A 61 8.10 6.89 -4.09
CA ALA A 61 8.97 6.12 -3.20
C ALA A 61 9.97 6.99 -2.43
N PRO A 62 10.62 8.03 -3.01
CA PRO A 62 11.48 8.95 -2.26
C PRO A 62 10.74 9.81 -1.22
N LYS A 63 9.44 10.06 -1.40
CA LYS A 63 8.61 10.83 -0.44
C LYS A 63 8.24 10.01 0.80
N ASN A 64 8.25 8.70 0.64
CA ASN A 64 8.04 7.71 1.70
C ASN A 64 9.36 7.16 2.26
N ALA A 65 10.51 7.75 1.91
CA ALA A 65 11.80 7.31 2.41
C ALA A 65 12.15 8.03 3.72
N MET A 66 12.68 7.26 4.68
CA MET A 66 13.27 7.83 5.88
C MET A 66 14.54 8.59 5.51
N PRO A 67 14.80 9.74 6.13
CA PRO A 67 15.97 10.57 5.85
C PRO A 67 17.27 10.00 6.46
N VAL A 68 17.38 8.66 6.46
CA VAL A 68 18.57 7.89 6.87
C VAL A 68 19.30 7.30 5.69
N VAL A 69 18.64 7.28 4.51
CA VAL A 69 19.16 6.70 3.28
C VAL A 69 20.25 7.59 2.69
N GLY A 70 21.43 7.05 2.45
CA GLY A 70 22.51 7.74 1.77
C GLY A 70 22.14 8.21 0.35
N ASP A 71 22.65 9.38 -0.04
CA ASP A 71 22.31 9.98 -1.33
C ASP A 71 22.56 9.05 -2.50
N ASP A 72 23.66 8.29 -2.47
CA ASP A 72 24.06 7.33 -3.51
C ASP A 72 23.10 6.13 -3.64
N HIS A 73 22.27 5.90 -2.62
CA HIS A 73 21.36 4.76 -2.57
C HIS A 73 19.89 5.10 -2.86
N ARG A 74 19.53 6.37 -3.00
CA ARG A 74 18.12 6.82 -3.12
C ARG A 74 17.38 6.15 -4.27
N GLU A 75 18.00 6.06 -5.45
CA GLU A 75 17.38 5.42 -6.62
C GLU A 75 17.23 3.90 -6.43
N THR A 76 18.24 3.26 -5.85
CA THR A 76 18.20 1.82 -5.51
C THR A 76 17.07 1.52 -4.54
N VAL A 77 16.95 2.32 -3.48
CA VAL A 77 15.88 2.19 -2.47
C VAL A 77 14.50 2.41 -3.09
N ALA A 78 14.33 3.46 -3.91
CA ALA A 78 13.06 3.71 -4.61
C ALA A 78 12.67 2.54 -5.51
N THR A 79 13.64 1.97 -6.23
CA THR A 79 13.46 0.80 -7.08
C THR A 79 13.05 -0.43 -6.27
N ASN A 80 13.74 -0.73 -5.16
CA ASN A 80 13.45 -1.88 -4.31
C ASN A 80 12.06 -1.77 -3.66
N LYS A 81 11.68 -0.59 -3.18
CA LYS A 81 10.33 -0.32 -2.67
C LYS A 81 9.27 -0.55 -3.75
N THR A 82 9.53 -0.17 -4.98
CA THR A 82 8.58 -0.37 -6.09
C THR A 82 8.45 -1.85 -6.46
N ILE A 83 9.56 -2.62 -6.43
CA ILE A 83 9.49 -4.08 -6.62
C ILE A 83 8.68 -4.74 -5.51
N LEU A 84 8.85 -4.29 -4.25
CA LEU A 84 8.03 -4.78 -3.14
C LEU A 84 6.54 -4.51 -3.38
N VAL A 85 6.18 -3.28 -3.81
CA VAL A 85 4.77 -2.97 -4.13
C VAL A 85 4.26 -3.81 -5.29
N LEU A 86 5.07 -4.09 -6.31
CA LEU A 86 4.67 -4.99 -7.39
C LEU A 86 4.35 -6.38 -6.84
N PHE A 87 5.19 -6.92 -5.95
CA PHE A 87 4.95 -8.21 -5.30
C PHE A 87 3.66 -8.20 -4.45
N VAL A 88 3.43 -7.15 -3.65
CA VAL A 88 2.22 -6.99 -2.84
C VAL A 88 0.98 -6.89 -3.73
N THR A 89 1.05 -6.11 -4.82
CA THR A 89 -0.06 -5.95 -5.77
C THR A 89 -0.43 -7.26 -6.45
N ILE A 90 0.54 -8.14 -6.76
CA ILE A 90 0.28 -9.49 -7.26
C ILE A 90 -0.61 -10.27 -6.28
N LEU A 91 -0.33 -10.17 -4.99
CA LEU A 91 -1.08 -10.86 -3.95
C LEU A 91 -2.47 -10.24 -3.72
N ASP A 92 -2.56 -8.90 -3.72
CA ASP A 92 -3.83 -8.19 -3.64
C ASP A 92 -4.77 -8.54 -4.79
N ASP A 93 -4.26 -8.48 -6.03
CA ASP A 93 -5.06 -8.77 -7.23
C ASP A 93 -5.60 -10.21 -7.23
N LEU A 94 -4.86 -11.17 -6.63
CA LEU A 94 -5.34 -12.55 -6.46
C LEU A 94 -6.54 -12.62 -5.51
N VAL A 95 -6.53 -11.88 -4.43
CA VAL A 95 -7.60 -11.87 -3.42
C VAL A 95 -8.75 -10.99 -3.86
N GLU A 96 -8.49 -9.72 -4.17
CA GLU A 96 -9.52 -8.71 -4.40
C GLU A 96 -10.23 -8.86 -5.75
N LYS A 97 -9.48 -9.22 -6.81
CA LYS A 97 -10.04 -9.24 -8.17
C LYS A 97 -10.31 -10.63 -8.71
N ARG A 98 -9.44 -11.60 -8.40
CA ARG A 98 -9.50 -12.95 -8.99
C ARG A 98 -10.13 -13.97 -8.05
N GLN A 99 -10.19 -13.67 -6.74
CA GLN A 99 -10.63 -14.61 -5.69
C GLN A 99 -9.91 -15.97 -5.78
N ASP A 100 -8.65 -15.94 -6.26
CA ASP A 100 -7.80 -17.13 -6.42
C ASP A 100 -6.95 -17.35 -5.14
N TYR A 101 -7.61 -17.80 -4.10
CA TYR A 101 -6.97 -18.05 -2.80
C TYR A 101 -5.94 -19.17 -2.85
N ALA A 102 -6.10 -20.16 -3.79
CA ALA A 102 -5.15 -21.25 -3.93
C ALA A 102 -3.79 -20.77 -4.45
N THR A 103 -3.80 -19.88 -5.45
CA THR A 103 -2.58 -19.26 -5.98
C THR A 103 -1.98 -18.28 -4.96
N PHE A 104 -2.80 -17.49 -4.24
CA PHE A 104 -2.36 -16.63 -3.14
C PHE A 104 -1.61 -17.42 -2.06
N ASP A 105 -2.17 -18.54 -1.58
CA ASP A 105 -1.54 -19.41 -0.59
C ASP A 105 -0.21 -19.97 -1.09
N ALA A 106 -0.15 -20.37 -2.35
CA ALA A 106 1.06 -20.88 -2.97
C ALA A 106 2.18 -19.82 -2.96
N ILE A 107 1.89 -18.58 -3.39
CA ILE A 107 2.86 -17.48 -3.40
C ILE A 107 3.24 -17.05 -1.97
N SER A 108 2.29 -17.00 -1.04
CA SER A 108 2.54 -16.62 0.35
C SER A 108 3.57 -17.52 1.04
N ARG A 109 3.69 -18.79 0.61
CA ARG A 109 4.72 -19.70 1.13
C ARG A 109 6.14 -19.24 0.82
N LEU A 110 6.37 -18.54 -0.32
CA LEU A 110 7.69 -18.00 -0.67
C LEU A 110 8.22 -17.04 0.40
N VAL A 111 7.32 -16.25 1.01
CA VAL A 111 7.67 -15.27 2.06
C VAL A 111 7.79 -15.94 3.44
N ARG A 112 6.99 -16.97 3.71
CA ARG A 112 6.91 -17.62 5.03
C ARG A 112 8.08 -18.54 5.32
N LEU A 113 8.79 -18.99 4.27
CA LEU A 113 9.93 -19.89 4.43
C LEU A 113 11.17 -19.16 4.94
N ARG A 114 11.98 -19.90 5.69
CA ARG A 114 13.32 -19.44 6.04
C ARG A 114 14.26 -19.68 4.86
N ALA A 115 15.33 -18.89 4.78
CA ALA A 115 16.34 -19.03 3.72
C ALA A 115 16.98 -20.45 3.65
N ASP A 116 17.01 -21.16 4.79
CA ASP A 116 17.59 -22.51 4.91
C ASP A 116 16.55 -23.63 4.64
N ASP A 117 15.27 -23.29 4.47
CA ASP A 117 14.26 -24.30 4.15
C ASP A 117 14.44 -24.70 2.67
N ALA A 118 14.44 -25.99 2.39
CA ALA A 118 14.47 -26.48 1.02
C ALA A 118 13.30 -25.88 0.24
N ASP A 119 13.52 -25.50 -1.03
CA ASP A 119 12.45 -24.93 -1.87
C ASP A 119 11.20 -25.82 -1.80
N PRO A 120 10.12 -25.37 -1.16
CA PRO A 120 8.95 -26.21 -0.90
C PRO A 120 8.09 -26.40 -2.13
N MET A 121 8.46 -25.77 -3.24
CA MET A 121 7.69 -25.75 -4.45
C MET A 121 8.52 -26.25 -5.63
N PRO A 122 8.69 -27.60 -5.77
CA PRO A 122 9.16 -28.14 -7.06
C PRO A 122 8.16 -27.67 -8.12
N THR A 123 8.67 -27.06 -9.17
CA THR A 123 7.92 -26.52 -10.32
C THR A 123 7.02 -27.56 -11.01
N GLU A 124 7.02 -28.80 -10.58
CA GLU A 124 6.45 -29.93 -11.34
C GLU A 124 5.07 -30.41 -10.88
N THR A 125 4.52 -29.92 -9.76
CA THR A 125 3.20 -30.43 -9.30
C THR A 125 2.42 -29.36 -8.53
N PHE A 126 2.01 -28.29 -9.19
CA PHE A 126 0.90 -27.48 -8.65
C PHE A 126 -0.40 -28.27 -8.70
N ARG A 127 -1.25 -28.12 -7.70
CA ARG A 127 -2.64 -28.54 -7.77
C ARG A 127 -3.27 -27.89 -9.01
N SER A 128 -4.26 -28.55 -9.59
CA SER A 128 -4.94 -28.05 -10.79
C SER A 128 -5.67 -26.71 -10.63
N ASP A 129 -5.80 -26.25 -9.38
CA ASP A 129 -6.44 -25.01 -8.97
C ASP A 129 -5.45 -23.85 -8.70
N VAL A 130 -4.16 -24.04 -9.00
CA VAL A 130 -3.10 -23.02 -8.84
C VAL A 130 -2.62 -22.53 -10.19
N ASP A 131 -2.58 -21.21 -10.41
CA ASP A 131 -2.02 -20.59 -11.60
C ASP A 131 -0.47 -20.61 -11.55
N GLY A 132 0.11 -21.64 -12.18
CA GLY A 132 1.56 -21.86 -12.16
C GLY A 132 2.38 -20.75 -12.83
N GLU A 133 1.83 -20.08 -13.86
CA GLU A 133 2.51 -18.96 -14.54
C GLU A 133 2.56 -17.74 -13.62
N TYR A 134 1.46 -17.46 -12.91
CA TYR A 134 1.40 -16.36 -11.94
C TYR A 134 2.33 -16.60 -10.76
N VAL A 135 2.41 -17.85 -10.24
CA VAL A 135 3.38 -18.23 -9.20
C VAL A 135 4.82 -18.08 -9.68
N ALA A 136 5.14 -18.50 -10.90
CA ALA A 136 6.49 -18.35 -11.47
C ALA A 136 6.88 -16.88 -11.59
N PHE A 137 5.98 -16.03 -12.04
CA PHE A 137 6.21 -14.58 -12.11
C PHE A 137 6.40 -13.96 -10.72
N ALA A 138 5.50 -14.25 -9.77
CA ALA A 138 5.62 -13.76 -8.39
C ALA A 138 6.95 -14.18 -7.75
N ARG A 139 7.41 -15.42 -8.00
CA ARG A 139 8.73 -15.88 -7.57
C ARG A 139 9.85 -15.04 -8.20
N THR A 140 9.78 -14.74 -9.49
CA THR A 140 10.77 -13.89 -10.17
C THR A 140 10.83 -12.52 -9.52
N VAL A 141 9.69 -11.88 -9.24
CA VAL A 141 9.62 -10.58 -8.58
C VAL A 141 10.23 -10.66 -7.17
N TRP A 142 9.85 -11.68 -6.38
CA TRP A 142 10.32 -11.86 -5.03
C TRP A 142 11.83 -12.12 -4.95
N THR A 143 12.35 -13.04 -5.77
CA THR A 143 13.80 -13.33 -5.81
C THR A 143 14.59 -12.14 -6.30
N THR A 144 14.10 -11.41 -7.32
CA THR A 144 14.74 -10.16 -7.78
C THR A 144 14.85 -9.14 -6.64
N LEU A 145 13.81 -9.02 -5.80
CA LEU A 145 13.88 -8.13 -4.64
C LEU A 145 14.93 -8.60 -3.64
N LEU A 146 14.90 -9.89 -3.26
CA LEU A 146 15.83 -10.42 -2.27
C LEU A 146 17.28 -10.30 -2.72
N ASP A 147 17.61 -10.70 -3.95
CA ASP A 147 18.96 -10.58 -4.53
C ASP A 147 19.47 -9.13 -4.45
N ARG A 148 18.61 -8.15 -4.75
CA ARG A 148 18.97 -6.73 -4.67
C ARG A 148 19.13 -6.23 -3.24
N LEU A 149 18.39 -6.79 -2.28
CA LEU A 149 18.51 -6.43 -0.86
C LEU A 149 19.75 -7.04 -0.23
N GLU A 150 20.19 -8.25 -0.68
CA GLU A 150 21.43 -8.89 -0.23
C GLU A 150 22.67 -8.05 -0.52
N ASP A 151 22.63 -7.22 -1.57
CA ASP A 151 23.69 -6.26 -1.89
C ASP A 151 23.70 -5.03 -0.96
N ALA A 152 22.71 -4.85 -0.08
CA ALA A 152 22.62 -3.68 0.79
C ALA A 152 23.67 -3.72 1.91
N PRO A 153 24.32 -2.59 2.22
CA PRO A 153 25.44 -2.53 3.21
C PRO A 153 25.09 -3.07 4.60
N ARG A 154 23.80 -3.10 4.97
CA ARG A 154 23.32 -3.53 6.30
C ARG A 154 22.24 -4.62 6.21
N TYR A 155 22.19 -5.37 5.13
CA TYR A 155 21.20 -6.41 4.91
C TYR A 155 21.09 -7.38 6.09
N ASP A 156 22.21 -7.98 6.50
CA ASP A 156 22.24 -8.99 7.57
C ASP A 156 21.59 -8.50 8.88
N ARG A 157 21.69 -7.21 9.13
CA ARG A 157 21.14 -6.60 10.36
C ARG A 157 19.62 -6.51 10.35
N TYR A 158 19.03 -6.22 9.19
CA TYR A 158 17.61 -5.90 9.10
C TYR A 158 16.79 -6.94 8.32
N ALA A 159 17.41 -7.93 7.68
CA ALA A 159 16.74 -8.96 6.88
C ALA A 159 15.65 -9.72 7.65
N SER A 160 15.90 -10.06 8.92
CA SER A 160 14.91 -10.77 9.75
C SER A 160 13.69 -9.88 10.07
N LEU A 161 13.92 -8.59 10.29
CA LEU A 161 12.85 -7.60 10.54
C LEU A 161 12.02 -7.39 9.28
N PHE A 162 12.67 -7.17 8.14
CA PHE A 162 12.02 -7.08 6.84
C PHE A 162 11.10 -8.27 6.55
N ARG A 163 11.62 -9.50 6.74
CA ARG A 163 10.80 -10.71 6.54
C ARG A 163 9.63 -10.80 7.52
N PHE A 164 9.80 -10.31 8.74
CA PHE A 164 8.71 -10.23 9.72
C PHE A 164 7.65 -9.23 9.25
N ASP A 165 8.04 -8.04 8.81
CA ASP A 165 7.11 -6.99 8.41
C ASP A 165 6.40 -7.31 7.08
N VAL A 166 7.06 -7.99 6.13
CA VAL A 166 6.38 -8.50 4.93
C VAL A 166 5.31 -9.54 5.29
N ARG A 167 5.53 -10.38 6.32
CA ARG A 167 4.47 -11.31 6.80
C ARG A 167 3.26 -10.58 7.39
N GLN A 168 3.44 -9.37 7.94
CA GLN A 168 2.28 -8.56 8.37
C GLN A 168 1.45 -8.08 7.16
N ILE A 169 2.11 -7.81 6.01
CA ILE A 169 1.40 -7.51 4.76
C ILE A 169 0.55 -8.72 4.33
N LEU A 170 1.12 -9.94 4.37
CA LEU A 170 0.34 -11.15 4.07
C LEU A 170 -0.87 -11.31 4.99
N THR A 171 -0.70 -11.03 6.29
CA THR A 171 -1.81 -11.08 7.25
C THR A 171 -2.87 -10.03 6.96
N ALA A 172 -2.46 -8.84 6.49
CA ALA A 172 -3.39 -7.80 6.06
C ALA A 172 -4.23 -8.27 4.87
N ILE A 173 -3.61 -8.84 3.84
CA ILE A 173 -4.30 -9.37 2.67
C ILE A 173 -5.21 -10.56 3.05
N GLU A 174 -4.78 -11.44 3.97
CA GLU A 174 -5.64 -12.50 4.51
C GLU A 174 -6.86 -11.93 5.25
N TYR A 175 -6.72 -10.80 5.95
CA TYR A 175 -7.87 -10.14 6.57
C TYR A 175 -8.83 -9.56 5.54
N THR A 176 -8.34 -9.08 4.39
CA THR A 176 -9.19 -8.63 3.28
C THR A 176 -10.13 -9.75 2.80
N THR A 177 -9.69 -11.02 2.81
CA THR A 177 -10.59 -12.14 2.46
C THR A 177 -11.77 -12.25 3.43
N VAL A 178 -11.54 -12.02 4.72
CA VAL A 178 -12.61 -12.03 5.73
C VAL A 178 -13.62 -10.91 5.46
N VAL A 179 -13.14 -9.73 5.10
CA VAL A 179 -14.00 -8.58 4.79
C VAL A 179 -14.83 -8.82 3.52
N ILE A 180 -14.24 -9.44 2.49
CA ILE A 180 -14.94 -9.76 1.25
C ILE A 180 -15.99 -10.84 1.48
N ASP A 181 -15.62 -11.94 2.17
CA ASP A 181 -16.49 -13.10 2.36
C ASP A 181 -17.61 -12.84 3.39
N SER A 182 -17.38 -11.94 4.35
CA SER A 182 -18.28 -11.67 5.49
C SER A 182 -18.19 -10.20 5.91
N PRO A 183 -18.70 -9.25 5.10
CA PRO A 183 -18.59 -7.81 5.37
C PRO A 183 -19.18 -7.38 6.73
N GLU A 184 -20.16 -8.14 7.24
CA GLU A 184 -20.79 -7.90 8.55
C GLU A 184 -19.85 -8.17 9.74
N LEU A 185 -18.72 -8.86 9.50
CA LEU A 185 -17.68 -9.10 10.52
C LEU A 185 -16.56 -8.05 10.47
N ALA A 186 -16.55 -7.21 9.45
CA ALA A 186 -15.54 -6.17 9.33
C ALA A 186 -15.75 -5.07 10.37
N THR A 187 -14.67 -4.68 11.05
CA THR A 187 -14.69 -3.56 11.98
C THR A 187 -13.61 -2.54 11.62
N ARG A 188 -13.87 -1.25 11.85
CA ARG A 188 -12.88 -0.21 11.66
C ARG A 188 -11.63 -0.44 12.51
N ALA A 189 -11.82 -0.94 13.74
CA ALA A 189 -10.71 -1.24 14.63
C ALA A 189 -9.80 -2.36 14.09
N ASP A 190 -10.35 -3.35 13.42
CA ASP A 190 -9.57 -4.43 12.82
C ASP A 190 -8.90 -3.99 11.52
N LEU A 191 -9.53 -3.13 10.70
CA LEU A 191 -8.87 -2.48 9.57
C LEU A 191 -7.65 -1.69 10.05
N ASP A 192 -7.77 -0.90 11.11
CA ASP A 192 -6.68 -0.12 11.68
C ASP A 192 -5.56 -1.02 12.26
N ARG A 193 -5.89 -2.22 12.70
CA ARG A 193 -4.95 -3.17 13.28
C ARG A 193 -4.22 -4.01 12.23
N TYR A 194 -4.94 -4.50 11.24
CA TYR A 194 -4.42 -5.48 10.28
C TYR A 194 -4.15 -4.86 8.91
N GLU A 195 -5.16 -4.24 8.34
CA GLU A 195 -5.20 -3.87 6.94
C GLU A 195 -4.29 -2.66 6.62
N THR A 196 -4.00 -1.80 7.60
CA THR A 196 -3.00 -0.74 7.43
C THR A 196 -1.62 -1.27 7.04
N HIS A 197 -1.26 -2.52 7.42
CA HIS A 197 0.02 -3.14 7.07
C HIS A 197 0.17 -3.38 5.57
N ASN A 198 -0.92 -3.46 4.81
CA ASN A 198 -0.90 -3.57 3.36
C ASN A 198 -0.21 -2.37 2.66
N MET A 199 -0.09 -1.22 3.32
CA MET A 199 0.68 -0.07 2.80
C MET A 199 2.20 -0.32 2.78
N GLY A 200 2.71 -1.37 3.44
CA GLY A 200 4.10 -1.81 3.39
C GLY A 200 5.13 -0.84 3.97
N MET A 201 4.71 0.19 4.72
CA MET A 201 5.61 1.25 5.19
C MET A 201 6.66 0.75 6.20
N TYR A 202 6.36 -0.28 6.98
CA TYR A 202 7.35 -0.92 7.86
C TYR A 202 8.45 -1.61 7.04
N SER A 203 8.09 -2.37 6.01
CA SER A 203 9.05 -2.97 5.09
C SER A 203 9.84 -1.91 4.32
N TYR A 204 9.24 -0.74 4.05
CA TYR A 204 9.94 0.41 3.47
C TYR A 204 11.02 0.94 4.42
N LEU A 205 10.71 1.08 5.72
CA LEU A 205 11.70 1.47 6.73
C LEU A 205 12.85 0.47 6.78
N ASP A 206 12.56 -0.83 6.73
CA ASP A 206 13.60 -1.85 6.79
C ASP A 206 14.55 -1.75 5.59
N ILE A 207 13.99 -1.51 4.38
CA ILE A 207 14.80 -1.23 3.18
C ILE A 207 15.63 0.05 3.39
N ASP A 208 15.04 1.14 3.92
CA ASP A 208 15.76 2.37 4.20
C ASP A 208 16.95 2.14 5.15
N LEU A 209 16.72 1.36 6.21
CA LEU A 209 17.75 1.03 7.20
C LEU A 209 18.87 0.12 6.64
N MET A 210 18.54 -0.77 5.69
CA MET A 210 19.55 -1.57 4.99
C MET A 210 20.54 -0.70 4.18
N TYR A 211 20.07 0.45 3.67
CA TYR A 211 20.85 1.41 2.88
C TYR A 211 21.19 2.70 3.64
N ALA A 212 21.09 2.69 4.96
CA ALA A 212 21.38 3.87 5.78
C ALA A 212 22.88 4.14 5.89
N ASP A 213 23.27 5.41 5.92
CA ASP A 213 24.67 5.85 6.07
C ASP A 213 25.25 5.56 7.47
N GLY A 214 24.39 5.40 8.48
CA GLY A 214 24.76 5.20 9.87
C GLY A 214 24.07 4.00 10.54
N ASP A 215 24.44 3.70 11.80
CA ASP A 215 23.72 2.77 12.64
C ASP A 215 22.59 3.49 13.37
N HIS A 216 21.35 3.16 13.03
CA HIS A 216 20.13 3.75 13.59
C HIS A 216 19.39 2.81 14.56
N ALA A 217 20.05 1.75 15.06
CA ALA A 217 19.42 0.82 16.01
C ALA A 217 18.93 1.52 17.29
N GLY A 218 19.66 2.54 17.77
CA GLY A 218 19.26 3.34 18.93
C GLY A 218 18.01 4.20 18.70
N SER A 219 17.68 4.50 17.43
CA SER A 219 16.51 5.28 17.04
C SER A 219 15.37 4.41 16.49
N LEU A 220 15.54 3.07 16.44
CA LEU A 220 14.61 2.18 15.77
C LEU A 220 13.16 2.30 16.29
N SER A 221 12.98 2.40 17.61
CA SER A 221 11.64 2.56 18.20
C SER A 221 10.96 3.83 17.69
N LEU A 222 11.66 4.95 17.67
CA LEU A 222 11.13 6.23 17.21
C LEU A 222 10.85 6.21 15.71
N LEU A 223 11.74 5.60 14.91
CA LEU A 223 11.52 5.46 13.46
C LEU A 223 10.30 4.57 13.14
N ARG A 224 10.10 3.50 13.90
CA ARG A 224 8.92 2.63 13.75
C ARG A 224 7.64 3.35 14.17
N ASP A 225 7.66 4.16 15.24
CA ASP A 225 6.52 5.00 15.64
C ASP A 225 6.17 6.05 14.57
N ALA A 226 7.19 6.63 13.93
CA ALA A 226 7.01 7.59 12.84
C ALA A 226 6.43 6.91 11.58
N VAL A 227 6.92 5.71 11.27
CA VAL A 227 6.39 4.89 10.16
C VAL A 227 4.96 4.44 10.43
N ASP A 228 4.60 4.08 11.67
CA ASP A 228 3.23 3.73 12.02
C ASP A 228 2.26 4.88 11.72
N ALA A 229 2.60 6.10 12.12
CA ALA A 229 1.81 7.28 11.77
C ALA A 229 1.75 7.48 10.25
N GLY A 230 2.89 7.39 9.55
CA GLY A 230 2.95 7.49 8.09
C GLY A 230 2.13 6.43 7.36
N GLN A 231 2.13 5.19 7.84
CA GLN A 231 1.37 4.08 7.29
C GLN A 231 -0.14 4.31 7.37
N ARG A 232 -0.63 4.76 8.54
CA ARG A 232 -2.05 5.13 8.73
C ARG A 232 -2.44 6.28 7.82
N MET A 233 -1.59 7.31 7.72
CA MET A 233 -1.79 8.44 6.81
C MET A 233 -1.83 8.00 5.35
N ALA A 234 -0.95 7.11 4.92
CA ALA A 234 -0.93 6.56 3.56
C ALA A 234 -2.20 5.75 3.27
N ARG A 235 -2.66 4.93 4.23
CA ARG A 235 -3.89 4.14 4.08
C ARG A 235 -5.12 5.03 3.96
N ILE A 236 -5.26 6.05 4.80
CA ILE A 236 -6.34 7.04 4.69
C ILE A 236 -6.31 7.72 3.31
N GLY A 237 -5.13 8.15 2.83
CA GLY A 237 -4.98 8.72 1.50
C GLY A 237 -5.40 7.75 0.37
N ASN A 238 -5.09 6.46 0.52
CA ASN A 238 -5.52 5.42 -0.40
C ASN A 238 -7.04 5.32 -0.41
N TRP A 239 -7.70 5.11 0.72
CA TRP A 239 -9.16 5.04 0.81
C TRP A 239 -9.85 6.27 0.20
N LEU A 240 -9.40 7.49 0.55
CA LEU A 240 -9.95 8.73 0.00
C LEU A 240 -9.88 8.82 -1.54
N SER A 241 -8.95 8.11 -2.17
CA SER A 241 -8.74 8.17 -3.61
C SER A 241 -9.37 7.01 -4.39
N THR A 242 -9.73 5.91 -3.74
CA THR A 242 -10.09 4.65 -4.41
C THR A 242 -11.46 4.10 -4.06
N TRP A 243 -12.04 4.44 -2.90
CA TRP A 243 -13.22 3.78 -2.34
C TRP A 243 -14.45 3.77 -3.26
N GLU A 244 -14.69 4.86 -4.01
CA GLU A 244 -15.83 4.91 -4.93
C GLU A 244 -15.69 3.95 -6.12
N ARG A 245 -14.45 3.84 -6.63
CA ARG A 245 -14.11 2.91 -7.71
C ARG A 245 -14.17 1.47 -7.19
N GLU A 246 -13.55 1.21 -6.04
CA GLU A 246 -13.52 -0.09 -5.38
C GLU A 246 -14.94 -0.60 -5.10
N LEU A 247 -15.81 0.26 -4.56
CA LEU A 247 -17.21 -0.10 -4.33
C LEU A 247 -17.96 -0.45 -5.62
N ARG A 248 -17.68 0.26 -6.75
CA ARG A 248 -18.25 -0.08 -8.06
C ARG A 248 -17.70 -1.38 -8.63
N GLU A 249 -16.49 -1.76 -8.23
CA GLU A 249 -15.84 -3.03 -8.60
C GLU A 249 -16.25 -4.19 -7.66
N GLY A 250 -17.07 -3.92 -6.63
CA GLY A 250 -17.51 -4.91 -5.64
C GLY A 250 -16.56 -5.09 -4.47
N ASP A 251 -15.47 -4.32 -4.39
CA ASP A 251 -14.58 -4.31 -3.24
C ASP A 251 -15.12 -3.38 -2.15
N VAL A 252 -15.45 -3.96 -1.01
CA VAL A 252 -16.05 -3.29 0.16
C VAL A 252 -15.06 -3.08 1.30
N SER A 253 -13.78 -3.40 1.10
CA SER A 253 -12.76 -3.41 2.14
C SER A 253 -12.26 -2.02 2.56
N SER A 254 -12.71 -0.94 1.89
CA SER A 254 -12.26 0.40 2.24
C SER A 254 -12.76 0.85 3.61
N GLY A 255 -11.92 1.59 4.36
CA GLY A 255 -12.30 2.12 5.67
C GLY A 255 -13.53 3.03 5.67
N ILE A 256 -13.86 3.67 4.54
CA ILE A 256 -15.09 4.47 4.38
C ILE A 256 -16.31 3.57 4.37
N VAL A 257 -16.29 2.50 3.60
CA VAL A 257 -17.41 1.54 3.49
C VAL A 257 -17.62 0.82 4.81
N VAL A 258 -16.54 0.31 5.44
CA VAL A 258 -16.63 -0.35 6.74
C VAL A 258 -17.15 0.60 7.83
N THR A 259 -16.75 1.87 7.83
CA THR A 259 -17.31 2.87 8.76
C THR A 259 -18.81 3.09 8.50
N ALA A 260 -19.24 3.10 7.25
CA ALA A 260 -20.66 3.24 6.91
C ALA A 260 -21.47 2.02 7.37
N LEU A 261 -20.93 0.81 7.24
CA LEU A 261 -21.53 -0.43 7.76
C LEU A 261 -21.66 -0.41 9.29
N GLU A 262 -20.59 -0.12 10.02
CA GLU A 262 -20.61 -0.05 11.48
C GLU A 262 -21.63 0.95 12.05
N ARG A 263 -21.87 2.04 11.33
CA ARG A 263 -22.85 3.07 11.71
C ARG A 263 -24.26 2.75 11.25
N GLY A 264 -24.46 1.66 10.54
CA GLY A 264 -25.76 1.30 9.96
C GLY A 264 -26.25 2.28 8.90
N LEU A 265 -25.35 3.02 8.27
CA LEU A 265 -25.68 3.88 7.11
C LEU A 265 -25.91 3.05 5.84
N VAL A 266 -25.28 1.88 5.79
CA VAL A 266 -25.38 0.88 4.73
C VAL A 266 -25.57 -0.49 5.40
N GLY A 267 -26.51 -1.28 4.89
CA GLY A 267 -26.68 -2.68 5.32
C GLY A 267 -25.79 -3.63 4.52
N PRO A 268 -25.30 -4.74 5.11
CA PRO A 268 -24.53 -5.74 4.39
C PRO A 268 -25.26 -6.27 3.13
N GLU A 269 -26.60 -6.37 3.21
CA GLU A 269 -27.46 -6.82 2.11
C GLU A 269 -27.61 -5.81 0.96
N GLU A 270 -27.16 -4.57 1.17
CA GLU A 270 -27.17 -3.51 0.15
C GLU A 270 -25.86 -3.45 -0.64
N LEU A 271 -24.81 -4.15 -0.17
CA LEU A 271 -23.50 -4.13 -0.81
C LEU A 271 -23.57 -4.76 -2.21
N PRO A 272 -22.75 -4.27 -3.16
CA PRO A 272 -22.68 -4.88 -4.48
C PRO A 272 -22.19 -6.33 -4.38
N ASP A 273 -22.86 -7.25 -5.07
CA ASP A 273 -22.42 -8.64 -5.21
C ASP A 273 -21.46 -8.71 -6.41
N PRO A 274 -20.18 -9.07 -6.22
CA PRO A 274 -19.21 -9.15 -7.32
C PRO A 274 -19.61 -10.16 -8.42
N ASP A 275 -20.39 -11.19 -8.09
CA ASP A 275 -20.95 -12.16 -9.05
C ASP A 275 -22.26 -11.69 -9.70
N GLY A 276 -22.77 -10.53 -9.32
CA GLY A 276 -24.09 -10.03 -9.68
C GLY A 276 -24.14 -9.33 -11.04
N SER A 277 -25.32 -9.34 -11.60
CA SER A 277 -25.75 -8.80 -12.89
C SER A 277 -25.51 -7.29 -13.07
N ALA A 278 -25.85 -6.75 -14.24
CA ALA A 278 -25.71 -5.36 -14.72
C ALA A 278 -26.22 -4.21 -13.77
N ASP A 279 -26.82 -4.52 -12.63
CA ASP A 279 -27.32 -3.56 -11.62
C ASP A 279 -26.26 -3.16 -10.55
N VAL A 280 -25.04 -3.78 -10.53
CA VAL A 280 -23.98 -3.52 -9.53
C VAL A 280 -23.61 -2.04 -9.50
N SER A 281 -23.41 -1.43 -10.65
CA SER A 281 -23.02 -0.01 -10.73
C SER A 281 -24.11 0.94 -10.19
N VAL A 282 -25.39 0.64 -10.45
CA VAL A 282 -26.51 1.47 -9.95
C VAL A 282 -26.69 1.34 -8.43
N ALA A 283 -26.48 0.13 -7.90
CA ALA A 283 -26.49 -0.10 -6.45
C ALA A 283 -25.34 0.65 -5.78
N ALA A 284 -24.11 0.51 -6.32
CA ALA A 284 -22.94 1.21 -5.82
C ALA A 284 -23.13 2.74 -5.84
N ASP A 285 -23.64 3.32 -6.92
CA ASP A 285 -23.85 4.78 -7.00
C ASP A 285 -24.81 5.29 -5.93
N ARG A 286 -25.88 4.55 -5.60
CA ARG A 286 -26.80 4.92 -4.50
C ARG A 286 -26.13 4.87 -3.13
N LEU A 287 -25.24 3.90 -2.91
CA LEU A 287 -24.48 3.80 -1.67
C LEU A 287 -23.45 4.92 -1.57
N ILE A 288 -22.78 5.25 -2.68
CA ILE A 288 -21.83 6.37 -2.75
C ILE A 288 -22.53 7.67 -2.38
N ASP A 289 -23.68 7.97 -2.99
CA ASP A 289 -24.45 9.20 -2.68
C ASP A 289 -24.79 9.27 -1.19
N ARG A 290 -25.26 8.17 -0.61
CA ARG A 290 -25.61 8.09 0.82
C ARG A 290 -24.37 8.30 1.73
N ILE A 291 -23.24 7.68 1.40
CA ILE A 291 -21.99 7.83 2.15
C ILE A 291 -21.48 9.27 2.06
N VAL A 292 -21.53 9.88 0.89
CA VAL A 292 -21.14 11.29 0.66
C VAL A 292 -22.02 12.25 1.46
N GLU A 293 -23.34 12.03 1.55
CA GLU A 293 -24.25 12.85 2.36
C GLU A 293 -23.88 12.88 3.85
N HIS A 294 -23.17 11.85 4.36
CA HIS A 294 -22.73 11.76 5.77
C HIS A 294 -21.32 12.28 6.01
N ASP A 295 -20.65 12.82 4.99
CA ASP A 295 -19.33 13.50 5.06
C ASP A 295 -18.20 12.66 5.71
N LEU A 296 -18.23 11.33 5.51
CA LEU A 296 -17.23 10.42 6.09
C LEU A 296 -15.79 10.70 5.61
N GLU A 297 -15.63 11.27 4.41
CA GLU A 297 -14.31 11.70 3.93
C GLU A 297 -13.68 12.79 4.78
N SER A 298 -14.48 13.76 5.27
CA SER A 298 -13.98 14.80 6.19
C SER A 298 -13.49 14.22 7.50
N GLU A 299 -14.16 13.19 8.02
CA GLU A 299 -13.72 12.51 9.24
C GLU A 299 -12.37 11.83 9.03
N LEU A 300 -12.18 11.14 7.89
CA LEU A 300 -10.88 10.55 7.55
C LEU A 300 -9.77 11.59 7.38
N LEU A 301 -10.07 12.77 6.82
CA LEU A 301 -9.11 13.88 6.77
C LEU A 301 -8.77 14.39 8.18
N ASP A 302 -9.70 14.36 9.12
CA ASP A 302 -9.42 14.73 10.52
C ASP A 302 -8.60 13.66 11.25
N GLU A 303 -8.82 12.38 10.97
CA GLU A 303 -7.97 11.28 11.46
C GLU A 303 -6.54 11.42 10.89
N TRP A 304 -6.41 11.69 9.59
CA TRP A 304 -5.12 11.97 8.96
C TRP A 304 -4.38 13.12 9.65
N ASN A 305 -5.09 14.20 10.00
CA ASN A 305 -4.53 15.31 10.76
C ASN A 305 -4.08 14.90 12.19
N GLY A 306 -4.78 13.94 12.79
CA GLY A 306 -4.39 13.35 14.07
C GLY A 306 -3.03 12.67 13.99
N GLU A 307 -2.85 11.79 13.00
CA GLU A 307 -1.59 11.09 12.77
C GLU A 307 -0.47 12.05 12.33
N TYR A 308 -0.79 13.09 11.54
CA TYR A 308 0.18 14.12 11.18
C TYR A 308 0.71 14.86 12.42
N ARG A 309 -0.16 15.24 13.37
CA ARG A 309 0.27 15.87 14.63
C ARG A 309 1.14 14.94 15.47
N ARG A 310 0.79 13.65 15.51
CA ARG A 310 1.60 12.61 16.16
C ARG A 310 2.99 12.55 15.53
N LEU A 311 3.07 12.51 14.20
CA LEU A 311 4.33 12.49 13.45
C LEU A 311 5.17 13.75 13.69
N CYS A 312 4.56 14.94 13.71
CA CYS A 312 5.26 16.18 14.06
C CYS A 312 5.86 16.13 15.47
N THR A 313 5.11 15.60 16.45
CA THR A 313 5.60 15.44 17.82
C THR A 313 6.78 14.46 17.90
N LEU A 314 6.75 13.38 17.13
CA LEU A 314 7.88 12.44 17.02
C LEU A 314 9.10 13.13 16.37
N SER A 315 8.89 13.94 15.34
CA SER A 315 9.94 14.71 14.68
C SER A 315 10.62 15.70 15.65
N GLU A 316 9.85 16.39 16.48
CA GLU A 316 10.37 17.32 17.49
C GLU A 316 11.19 16.61 18.60
N ARG A 317 10.94 15.34 18.85
CA ARG A 317 11.63 14.49 19.84
C ARG A 317 12.84 13.76 19.27
N SER A 318 13.07 13.84 17.98
CA SER A 318 14.14 13.13 17.29
C SER A 318 15.40 13.99 17.23
N ASP A 319 16.37 13.70 18.10
CA ASP A 319 17.68 14.36 18.07
C ASP A 319 18.67 13.71 17.09
N ALA A 320 18.45 12.42 16.74
CA ALA A 320 19.40 11.64 15.97
C ALA A 320 19.08 11.59 14.46
N VAL A 321 17.83 11.83 14.07
CA VAL A 321 17.36 11.78 12.68
C VAL A 321 16.43 12.98 12.45
N ASP A 322 16.72 13.80 11.46
CA ASP A 322 15.82 14.87 11.02
C ASP A 322 14.65 14.27 10.24
N LEU A 323 13.51 14.07 10.90
CA LEU A 323 12.28 13.55 10.28
C LEU A 323 11.52 14.58 9.44
N GLY A 324 11.94 15.84 9.39
CA GLY A 324 11.26 16.90 8.62
C GLY A 324 10.98 16.54 7.17
N PRO A 325 11.92 15.98 6.40
CA PRO A 325 11.68 15.54 5.02
C PRO A 325 10.58 14.46 4.90
N PHE A 326 10.53 13.50 5.83
CA PHE A 326 9.50 12.48 5.87
C PHE A 326 8.11 13.07 6.20
N VAL A 327 8.05 13.99 7.19
CA VAL A 327 6.81 14.72 7.55
C VAL A 327 6.25 15.48 6.33
N GLU A 328 7.09 16.20 5.60
CA GLU A 328 6.66 16.91 4.39
C GLU A 328 6.28 15.94 3.27
N GLY A 329 6.98 14.81 3.15
CA GLY A 329 6.68 13.76 2.20
C GLY A 329 5.26 13.22 2.33
N THR A 330 4.75 13.06 3.57
CA THR A 330 3.37 12.58 3.79
C THR A 330 2.30 13.51 3.20
N LYS A 331 2.52 14.83 3.24
CA LYS A 331 1.62 15.80 2.58
C LYS A 331 1.65 15.70 1.06
N ASP A 332 2.84 15.47 0.51
CA ASP A 332 2.99 15.23 -0.93
C ASP A 332 2.27 13.96 -1.35
N VAL A 333 2.42 12.87 -0.58
CA VAL A 333 1.72 11.61 -0.84
C VAL A 333 0.21 11.80 -0.84
N LEU A 334 -0.36 12.47 0.18
CA LEU A 334 -1.80 12.79 0.21
C LEU A 334 -2.22 13.60 -1.02
N ARG A 335 -1.42 14.58 -1.43
CA ARG A 335 -1.71 15.41 -2.62
C ARG A 335 -1.81 14.57 -3.89
N TYR A 336 -0.89 13.61 -4.06
CA TYR A 336 -0.92 12.70 -5.21
C TYR A 336 -2.08 11.70 -5.13
N HIS A 337 -2.45 11.22 -3.94
CA HIS A 337 -3.65 10.40 -3.77
C HIS A 337 -4.89 11.14 -4.24
N LEU A 338 -5.11 12.35 -3.72
CA LEU A 338 -6.28 13.16 -4.09
C LEU A 338 -6.30 13.54 -5.58
N ALA A 339 -5.12 13.84 -6.16
CA ALA A 339 -5.01 14.14 -7.59
C ALA A 339 -5.30 12.92 -8.48
N SER A 340 -5.07 11.70 -7.98
CA SER A 340 -5.25 10.45 -8.73
C SER A 340 -6.61 9.77 -8.51
N ARG A 341 -7.56 10.42 -7.82
CA ARG A 341 -8.93 9.93 -7.64
C ARG A 341 -9.55 9.59 -9.00
N GLY A 342 -10.01 8.37 -9.18
CA GLY A 342 -10.58 7.87 -10.43
C GLY A 342 -9.55 7.47 -11.52
N PHE A 343 -8.23 7.52 -11.23
CA PHE A 343 -7.16 7.10 -12.15
C PHE A 343 -6.32 5.93 -11.60
N LYS A 344 -6.51 5.57 -10.34
CA LYS A 344 -5.81 4.48 -9.67
C LYS A 344 -6.66 3.24 -9.62
#